data_754f86510211e62e28a4eb70d06cb420
#
_entry.id   754f86510211e62e28a4eb70d06cb420
#
_cell.length_a   1.000
_cell.length_b   1.000
_cell.length_c   1.000
_cell.angle_alpha   90.00
_cell.angle_beta   90.00
_cell.angle_gamma   90.00
#
_symmetry.space_group_name_H-M   'P 1'
#
loop_
_entity.id
_entity.type
_entity.pdbx_description
1 polymer ?
#
loop_
_entity_poly.entity_id
_entity_poly.type
_entity_poly.pdbx_seq_one_letter_code
_entity_poly.pdbx_strand_id
1 'polypeptide(L)'
;MAKLKTAYFCQNCGSQYSQWMGQCKNCGQWNTLVEEIVEKPSHKTPPFSKSKQHVINIVEVETSEEPRIKTPSEELNRVLGGGIVLGSVTLIGGEPGIGKSTLLLQLALKMKKKIFYVSGEESASQIKMRADRLTDIQNPNCFLFTETSLEKILHEAKKLEPDFIIIDSIQTLQSQLIESSPGTVSQIRECSNEIIKYAKENSTPVFLVGHITKDGQIA
;
A
#
# COMPACT_ATOMS: atom_id res chain seq x y z
N MET A 1 32.59 -14.37 0.60
CA MET A 1 32.07 -13.01 0.37
C MET A 1 31.07 -13.09 -0.78
N ALA A 2 29.79 -12.88 -0.52
CA ALA A 2 28.77 -12.86 -1.57
C ALA A 2 29.00 -11.64 -2.47
N LYS A 3 29.09 -11.85 -3.77
CA LYS A 3 29.22 -10.77 -4.76
C LYS A 3 27.89 -10.01 -4.79
N LEU A 4 27.85 -8.80 -4.25
CA LEU A 4 26.75 -7.87 -4.40
C LEU A 4 26.54 -7.62 -5.90
N LYS A 5 25.32 -7.82 -6.39
CA LYS A 5 24.96 -7.46 -7.75
C LYS A 5 24.29 -6.12 -7.74
N THR A 6 24.87 -5.14 -8.41
CA THR A 6 24.22 -3.86 -8.67
C THR A 6 23.36 -3.94 -9.93
N ALA A 7 22.25 -3.23 -9.93
CA ALA A 7 21.40 -3.01 -11.09
C ALA A 7 20.97 -1.54 -11.14
N TYR A 8 20.58 -1.07 -12.31
CA TYR A 8 20.16 0.30 -12.52
C TYR A 8 18.65 0.34 -12.71
N PHE A 9 17.95 1.11 -11.90
CA PHE A 9 16.51 1.26 -11.95
C PHE A 9 16.13 2.66 -12.43
N CYS A 10 15.22 2.71 -13.39
CA CYS A 10 14.67 3.97 -13.84
C CYS A 10 13.68 4.51 -12.81
N GLN A 11 13.95 5.69 -12.24
CA GLN A 11 13.09 6.31 -11.24
C GLN A 11 11.75 6.80 -11.80
N ASN A 12 11.62 6.88 -13.13
CA ASN A 12 10.37 7.28 -13.76
C ASN A 12 9.43 6.09 -14.05
N CYS A 13 9.95 4.95 -14.54
CA CYS A 13 9.11 3.83 -14.96
C CYS A 13 9.44 2.50 -14.25
N GLY A 14 10.46 2.45 -13.38
CA GLY A 14 10.89 1.27 -12.64
C GLY A 14 11.53 0.17 -13.48
N SER A 15 11.89 0.43 -14.74
CA SER A 15 12.59 -0.55 -15.59
C SER A 15 13.99 -0.80 -15.07
N GLN A 16 14.36 -2.08 -14.99
CA GLN A 16 15.67 -2.52 -14.51
C GLN A 16 16.64 -2.77 -15.69
N TYR A 17 17.90 -2.36 -15.51
CA TYR A 17 18.99 -2.55 -16.46
C TYR A 17 20.23 -3.06 -15.74
N SER A 18 21.04 -3.85 -16.46
CA SER A 18 22.31 -4.39 -15.92
C SER A 18 23.46 -3.38 -15.97
N GLN A 19 23.28 -2.28 -16.71
CA GLN A 19 24.30 -1.25 -16.91
C GLN A 19 23.62 0.13 -16.93
N TRP A 20 24.35 1.14 -16.49
CA TRP A 20 23.91 2.52 -16.60
C TRP A 20 23.85 2.98 -18.06
N MET A 21 22.84 3.72 -18.38
CA MET A 21 22.67 4.38 -19.68
C MET A 21 22.04 5.76 -19.46
N GLY A 22 22.40 6.73 -20.27
CA GLY A 22 21.92 8.11 -20.12
C GLY A 22 20.42 8.27 -20.35
N GLN A 23 19.79 7.38 -21.16
CA GLN A 23 18.38 7.41 -21.48
C GLN A 23 17.74 6.04 -21.18
N CYS A 24 16.60 6.05 -20.50
CA CYS A 24 15.81 4.84 -20.26
C CYS A 24 15.18 4.36 -21.58
N LYS A 25 15.46 3.12 -22.00
CA LYS A 25 14.90 2.56 -23.24
C LYS A 25 13.39 2.31 -23.19
N ASN A 26 12.83 2.22 -21.98
CA ASN A 26 11.40 1.94 -21.82
C ASN A 26 10.54 3.21 -21.86
N CYS A 27 10.92 4.25 -21.12
CA CYS A 27 10.14 5.49 -21.05
C CYS A 27 10.77 6.69 -21.77
N GLY A 28 11.97 6.54 -22.33
CA GLY A 28 12.65 7.58 -23.10
C GLY A 28 13.21 8.76 -22.26
N GLN A 29 13.05 8.74 -20.94
CA GLN A 29 13.54 9.82 -20.07
C GLN A 29 15.05 9.75 -19.88
N TRP A 30 15.69 10.92 -19.81
CA TRP A 30 17.14 11.07 -19.63
C TRP A 30 17.50 11.17 -18.15
N ASN A 31 18.66 10.62 -17.80
CA ASN A 31 19.27 10.72 -16.46
C ASN A 31 18.37 10.21 -15.31
N THR A 32 17.52 9.23 -15.57
CA THR A 32 16.58 8.64 -14.58
C THR A 32 17.06 7.30 -14.02
N LEU A 33 18.23 6.80 -14.45
CA LEU A 33 18.75 5.53 -14.00
C LEU A 33 19.63 5.72 -12.77
N VAL A 34 19.22 5.11 -11.65
CA VAL A 34 19.94 5.10 -10.38
C VAL A 34 20.44 3.69 -10.10
N GLU A 35 21.69 3.58 -9.61
CA GLU A 35 22.26 2.33 -9.19
C GLU A 35 21.67 1.89 -7.85
N GLU A 36 21.17 0.66 -7.80
CA GLU A 36 20.67 0.03 -6.58
C GLU A 36 21.34 -1.32 -6.38
N ILE A 37 21.65 -1.65 -5.14
CA ILE A 37 22.21 -2.96 -4.79
C ILE A 37 21.05 -3.95 -4.73
N VAL A 38 21.11 -4.97 -5.61
CA VAL A 38 20.13 -6.05 -5.62
C VAL A 38 20.73 -7.24 -4.90
N GLU A 39 20.31 -7.51 -3.68
CA GLU A 39 20.55 -8.79 -3.07
C GLU A 39 19.84 -9.86 -3.90
N LYS A 40 20.55 -10.96 -4.18
CA LYS A 40 19.87 -12.14 -4.73
C LYS A 40 18.79 -12.51 -3.71
N PRO A 41 17.52 -12.56 -4.09
CA PRO A 41 16.55 -13.18 -3.22
C PRO A 41 17.08 -14.56 -2.88
N SER A 42 17.39 -14.79 -1.62
CA SER A 42 17.60 -16.14 -1.12
C SER A 42 16.26 -16.84 -1.33
N HIS A 43 16.12 -17.53 -2.48
CA HIS A 43 14.94 -18.33 -2.80
C HIS A 43 14.80 -19.47 -1.79
N LYS A 44 14.39 -19.10 -0.59
CA LYS A 44 13.47 -19.89 0.19
C LYS A 44 12.11 -19.20 0.04
N THR A 45 11.57 -19.21 -1.17
CA THR A 45 10.12 -19.14 -1.32
C THR A 45 9.60 -20.22 -0.39
N PRO A 46 8.84 -19.87 0.67
CA PRO A 46 8.07 -20.89 1.36
C PRO A 46 7.24 -21.56 0.28
N PRO A 47 7.09 -22.89 0.29
CA PRO A 47 6.31 -23.57 -0.72
C PRO A 47 4.98 -22.85 -0.76
N PHE A 48 4.61 -22.35 -1.95
CA PHE A 48 3.28 -21.83 -2.22
C PHE A 48 2.31 -22.73 -1.45
N SER A 49 1.59 -22.16 -0.48
CA SER A 49 0.52 -22.91 0.16
C SER A 49 -0.36 -23.36 -1.00
N LYS A 50 -0.50 -24.66 -1.15
CA LYS A 50 -1.30 -25.30 -2.20
C LYS A 50 -2.77 -25.00 -1.93
N SER A 51 -3.18 -23.75 -2.04
CA SER A 51 -4.55 -23.47 -2.42
C SER A 51 -4.66 -24.03 -3.84
N LYS A 52 -5.42 -25.07 -4.01
CA LYS A 52 -5.72 -25.66 -5.31
C LYS A 52 -6.49 -24.61 -6.10
N GLN A 53 -5.78 -23.65 -6.68
CA GLN A 53 -6.37 -22.74 -7.65
C GLN A 53 -6.62 -23.57 -8.91
N HIS A 54 -7.86 -23.97 -9.12
CA HIS A 54 -8.29 -24.58 -10.36
C HIS A 54 -8.70 -23.47 -11.33
N VAL A 55 -8.33 -23.63 -12.59
CA VAL A 55 -8.92 -22.82 -13.65
C VAL A 55 -10.38 -23.19 -13.73
N ILE A 56 -11.28 -22.24 -13.51
CA ILE A 56 -12.73 -22.42 -13.49
C ILE A 56 -13.31 -21.61 -14.65
N ASN A 57 -14.30 -22.15 -15.34
CA ASN A 57 -15.05 -21.41 -16.33
C ASN A 57 -15.86 -20.31 -15.62
N ILE A 58 -15.82 -19.08 -16.12
CA ILE A 58 -16.50 -17.93 -15.52
C ILE A 58 -18.01 -18.15 -15.36
N VAL A 59 -18.62 -18.95 -16.23
CA VAL A 59 -20.05 -19.30 -16.17
C VAL A 59 -20.37 -20.22 -14.98
N GLU A 60 -19.38 -20.98 -14.51
CA GLU A 60 -19.48 -21.90 -13.37
C GLU A 60 -19.21 -21.23 -12.01
N VAL A 61 -18.79 -19.96 -12.04
CA VAL A 61 -18.57 -19.20 -10.81
C VAL A 61 -19.91 -18.77 -10.25
N GLU A 62 -20.29 -19.35 -9.11
CA GLU A 62 -21.46 -18.89 -8.38
C GLU A 62 -21.23 -17.45 -7.89
N THR A 63 -22.00 -16.51 -8.40
CA THR A 63 -22.01 -15.13 -7.94
C THR A 63 -22.83 -15.04 -6.66
N SER A 64 -22.19 -15.26 -5.52
CA SER A 64 -22.70 -14.71 -4.27
C SER A 64 -22.43 -13.22 -4.25
N GLU A 65 -23.37 -12.40 -3.78
CA GLU A 65 -23.10 -10.99 -3.53
C GLU A 65 -21.90 -10.90 -2.58
N GLU A 66 -20.75 -10.47 -3.09
CA GLU A 66 -19.57 -10.26 -2.24
C GLU A 66 -19.90 -9.24 -1.15
N PRO A 67 -19.74 -9.59 0.13
CA PRO A 67 -20.06 -8.68 1.21
C PRO A 67 -19.17 -7.44 1.11
N ARG A 68 -19.78 -6.26 1.00
CA ARG A 68 -19.08 -4.99 0.95
C ARG A 68 -19.17 -4.28 2.29
N ILE A 69 -18.07 -3.71 2.72
CA ILE A 69 -18.07 -2.86 3.92
C ILE A 69 -18.60 -1.48 3.53
N LYS A 70 -19.78 -1.13 4.04
CA LYS A 70 -20.35 0.22 3.86
C LYS A 70 -19.56 1.23 4.67
N THR A 71 -19.21 2.34 4.03
CA THR A 71 -18.60 3.49 4.71
C THR A 71 -19.65 4.49 5.14
N PRO A 72 -19.37 5.38 6.10
CA PRO A 72 -20.27 6.47 6.47
C PRO A 72 -20.45 7.55 5.39
N SER A 73 -19.68 7.47 4.29
CA SER A 73 -19.76 8.40 3.16
C SER A 73 -20.49 7.73 2.00
N GLU A 74 -21.69 8.22 1.68
CA GLU A 74 -22.46 7.73 0.53
C GLU A 74 -21.72 7.95 -0.79
N GLU A 75 -21.03 9.09 -0.93
CA GLU A 75 -20.25 9.40 -2.12
C GLU A 75 -19.10 8.41 -2.29
N LEU A 76 -18.37 8.08 -1.23
CA LEU A 76 -17.31 7.08 -1.29
C LEU A 76 -17.88 5.69 -1.63
N ASN A 77 -19.01 5.33 -1.06
CA ASN A 77 -19.71 4.07 -1.40
C ASN A 77 -20.11 4.05 -2.88
N ARG A 78 -20.62 5.17 -3.42
CA ARG A 78 -20.97 5.30 -4.84
C ARG A 78 -19.75 5.10 -5.74
N VAL A 79 -18.64 5.76 -5.44
CA VAL A 79 -17.38 5.64 -6.20
C VAL A 79 -16.83 4.22 -6.15
N LEU A 80 -16.96 3.54 -5.02
CA LEU A 80 -16.50 2.15 -4.83
C LEU A 80 -17.52 1.09 -5.30
N GLY A 81 -18.56 1.50 -6.03
CA GLY A 81 -19.56 0.57 -6.56
C GLY A 81 -20.40 -0.11 -5.49
N GLY A 82 -20.68 0.59 -4.39
CA GLY A 82 -21.54 0.12 -3.30
C GLY A 82 -20.84 -0.16 -1.98
N GLY A 83 -19.55 0.08 -1.85
CA GLY A 83 -18.76 -0.11 -0.63
C GLY A 83 -17.43 -0.80 -0.88
N ILE A 84 -16.65 -0.98 0.17
CA ILE A 84 -15.30 -1.55 0.10
C ILE A 84 -15.40 -3.07 -0.06
N VAL A 85 -14.71 -3.62 -1.06
CA VAL A 85 -14.62 -5.07 -1.29
C VAL A 85 -13.58 -5.69 -0.36
N LEU A 86 -13.88 -6.83 0.23
CA LEU A 86 -12.93 -7.55 1.08
C LEU A 86 -11.71 -7.99 0.26
N GLY A 87 -10.52 -7.87 0.89
CA GLY A 87 -9.25 -8.22 0.23
C GLY A 87 -8.83 -7.28 -0.91
N SER A 88 -9.56 -6.18 -1.15
CA SER A 88 -9.17 -5.18 -2.15
C SER A 88 -8.08 -4.25 -1.64
N VAL A 89 -7.28 -3.71 -2.57
CA VAL A 89 -6.36 -2.60 -2.29
C VAL A 89 -6.79 -1.41 -3.13
N THR A 90 -7.08 -0.30 -2.48
CA THR A 90 -7.53 0.95 -3.12
C THR A 90 -6.48 2.03 -2.91
N LEU A 91 -5.96 2.59 -4.00
CA LEU A 91 -5.05 3.74 -3.96
C LEU A 91 -5.85 5.05 -4.01
N ILE A 92 -5.64 5.91 -3.03
CA ILE A 92 -6.13 7.29 -3.02
C ILE A 92 -4.97 8.21 -3.36
N GLY A 93 -4.89 8.58 -4.63
CA GLY A 93 -3.86 9.45 -5.18
C GLY A 93 -4.30 10.90 -5.26
N GLY A 94 -3.34 11.81 -5.20
CA GLY A 94 -3.58 13.24 -5.37
C GLY A 94 -2.39 14.08 -4.90
N GLU A 95 -2.42 15.38 -5.22
CA GLU A 95 -1.39 16.33 -4.77
C GLU A 95 -1.30 16.40 -3.24
N PRO A 96 -0.12 16.71 -2.67
CA PRO A 96 0.02 17.01 -1.24
C PRO A 96 -0.96 18.11 -0.82
N GLY A 97 -1.50 18.01 0.39
CA GLY A 97 -2.41 19.03 0.96
C GLY A 97 -3.86 18.98 0.48
N ILE A 98 -4.25 18.16 -0.51
CA ILE A 98 -5.63 18.10 -1.02
C ILE A 98 -6.64 17.44 -0.06
N GLY A 99 -6.16 16.90 1.07
CA GLY A 99 -7.04 16.35 2.10
C GLY A 99 -7.17 14.83 2.14
N LYS A 100 -6.35 14.06 1.41
CA LYS A 100 -6.39 12.58 1.38
C LYS A 100 -6.34 11.95 2.78
N SER A 101 -5.30 12.29 3.55
CA SER A 101 -5.11 11.80 4.92
C SER A 101 -6.23 12.22 5.85
N THR A 102 -6.78 13.42 5.66
CA THR A 102 -7.92 13.94 6.42
C THR A 102 -9.19 13.14 6.14
N LEU A 103 -9.47 12.86 4.86
CA LEU A 103 -10.60 12.04 4.44
C LEU A 103 -10.53 10.64 5.07
N LEU A 104 -9.38 9.99 4.98
CA LEU A 104 -9.21 8.62 5.51
C LEU A 104 -9.23 8.58 7.04
N LEU A 105 -8.67 9.57 7.71
CA LEU A 105 -8.75 9.67 9.17
C LEU A 105 -10.20 9.87 9.61
N GLN A 106 -10.95 10.76 8.95
CA GLN A 106 -12.36 10.98 9.24
C GLN A 106 -13.19 9.71 9.00
N LEU A 107 -12.87 8.95 7.95
CA LEU A 107 -13.48 7.65 7.68
C LEU A 107 -13.20 6.69 8.84
N ALA A 108 -11.93 6.55 9.24
CA ALA A 108 -11.50 5.67 10.32
C ALA A 108 -12.21 5.96 11.65
N LEU A 109 -12.38 7.24 11.97
CA LEU A 109 -13.04 7.66 13.21
C LEU A 109 -14.56 7.42 13.22
N LYS A 110 -15.21 7.50 12.05
CA LYS A 110 -16.66 7.32 11.92
C LYS A 110 -17.11 5.88 11.67
N MET A 111 -16.20 5.00 11.23
CA MET A 111 -16.52 3.59 11.02
C MET A 111 -16.58 2.82 12.34
N LYS A 112 -17.61 1.96 12.50
CA LYS A 112 -17.73 1.04 13.65
C LYS A 112 -17.01 -0.29 13.33
N LYS A 113 -15.73 -0.20 12.98
CA LYS A 113 -14.89 -1.34 12.56
C LYS A 113 -13.54 -1.26 13.25
N LYS A 114 -12.86 -2.39 13.35
CA LYS A 114 -11.48 -2.45 13.83
C LYS A 114 -10.56 -1.97 12.70
N ILE A 115 -10.01 -0.78 12.87
CA ILE A 115 -9.20 -0.12 11.85
C ILE A 115 -7.75 -0.05 12.32
N PHE A 116 -6.85 -0.45 11.44
CA PHE A 116 -5.42 -0.26 11.63
C PHE A 116 -4.94 0.90 10.76
N TYR A 117 -4.69 2.04 11.40
CA TYR A 117 -4.20 3.26 10.75
C TYR A 117 -2.69 3.34 10.90
N VAL A 118 -1.97 3.17 9.81
CA VAL A 118 -0.51 3.25 9.75
C VAL A 118 -0.11 4.59 9.16
N SER A 119 0.80 5.28 9.84
CA SER A 119 1.37 6.54 9.34
C SER A 119 2.90 6.48 9.34
N GLY A 120 3.49 6.80 8.19
CA GLY A 120 4.95 6.97 8.06
C GLY A 120 5.40 8.42 8.07
N GLU A 121 4.48 9.39 8.05
CA GLU A 121 4.79 10.82 7.93
C GLU A 121 4.53 11.60 9.23
N GLU A 122 3.45 11.29 9.92
CA GLU A 122 3.03 12.03 11.10
C GLU A 122 3.19 11.22 12.38
N SER A 123 3.53 11.88 13.47
CA SER A 123 3.55 11.30 14.80
C SER A 123 2.14 11.01 15.32
N ALA A 124 2.03 10.10 16.28
CA ALA A 124 0.75 9.78 16.93
C ALA A 124 0.06 11.02 17.52
N SER A 125 0.82 11.95 18.11
CA SER A 125 0.30 13.19 18.67
C SER A 125 -0.29 14.12 17.61
N GLN A 126 0.37 14.24 16.44
CA GLN A 126 -0.13 15.07 15.34
C GLN A 126 -1.44 14.51 14.76
N ILE A 127 -1.50 13.19 14.58
CA ILE A 127 -2.72 12.53 14.10
C ILE A 127 -3.84 12.68 15.13
N LYS A 128 -3.56 12.53 16.42
CA LYS A 128 -4.56 12.74 17.49
C LYS A 128 -5.08 14.17 17.50
N MET A 129 -4.22 15.19 17.45
CA MET A 129 -4.63 16.58 17.37
C MET A 129 -5.50 16.88 16.12
N ARG A 130 -5.22 16.22 15.00
CA ARG A 130 -6.03 16.33 13.79
C ARG A 130 -7.38 15.62 13.96
N ALA A 131 -7.38 14.44 14.56
CA ALA A 131 -8.59 13.68 14.86
C ALA A 131 -9.56 14.47 15.73
N ASP A 132 -9.07 15.11 16.79
CA ASP A 132 -9.88 15.91 17.72
C ASP A 132 -10.53 17.16 17.06
N ARG A 133 -9.94 17.66 15.98
CA ARG A 133 -10.53 18.76 15.18
C ARG A 133 -11.55 18.30 14.15
N LEU A 134 -11.51 17.03 13.75
CA LEU A 134 -12.36 16.51 12.67
C LEU A 134 -13.73 16.07 13.14
N THR A 135 -13.83 15.55 14.35
CA THR A 135 -15.08 15.02 14.88
C THR A 135 -14.97 14.73 16.38
N ASP A 136 -16.08 14.90 17.08
CA ASP A 136 -16.23 14.45 18.48
C ASP A 136 -16.47 12.93 18.57
N ILE A 137 -16.73 12.27 17.44
CA ILE A 137 -16.92 10.83 17.37
C ILE A 137 -15.55 10.15 17.46
N GLN A 138 -15.38 9.32 18.47
CA GLN A 138 -14.19 8.49 18.61
C GLN A 138 -14.53 7.03 18.29
N ASN A 139 -13.72 6.41 17.44
CA ASN A 139 -13.77 4.99 17.24
C ASN A 139 -12.77 4.31 18.19
N PRO A 140 -13.20 3.63 19.27
CA PRO A 140 -12.29 2.96 20.20
C PRO A 140 -11.54 1.80 19.57
N ASN A 141 -11.98 1.34 18.39
CA ASN A 141 -11.35 0.28 17.63
C ASN A 141 -10.46 0.80 16.49
N CYS A 142 -10.10 2.09 16.49
CA CYS A 142 -9.11 2.66 15.57
C CYS A 142 -7.72 2.64 16.24
N PHE A 143 -6.86 1.74 15.77
CA PHE A 143 -5.50 1.54 16.28
C PHE A 143 -4.50 2.26 15.38
N LEU A 144 -3.71 3.13 15.97
CA LEU A 144 -2.70 3.90 15.27
C LEU A 144 -1.32 3.28 15.44
N PHE A 145 -0.57 3.18 14.35
CA PHE A 145 0.80 2.72 14.35
C PHE A 145 1.70 3.63 13.50
N THR A 146 2.70 4.24 14.13
CA THR A 146 3.66 5.11 13.45
C THR A 146 4.92 4.32 13.12
N GLU A 147 4.95 3.74 11.94
CA GLU A 147 6.04 2.87 11.48
C GLU A 147 6.15 2.93 9.95
N THR A 148 7.38 2.74 9.45
CA THR A 148 7.68 2.69 8.02
C THR A 148 8.15 1.32 7.53
N SER A 149 8.60 0.43 8.44
CA SER A 149 8.98 -0.94 8.09
C SER A 149 7.76 -1.78 7.74
N LEU A 150 7.68 -2.21 6.48
CA LEU A 150 6.58 -3.04 5.99
C LEU A 150 6.43 -4.34 6.78
N GLU A 151 7.55 -4.99 7.11
CA GLU A 151 7.56 -6.27 7.82
C GLU A 151 6.93 -6.14 9.21
N LYS A 152 7.24 -5.04 9.93
CA LYS A 152 6.65 -4.77 11.24
C LYS A 152 5.16 -4.44 11.12
N ILE A 153 4.79 -3.66 10.10
CA ILE A 153 3.39 -3.31 9.83
C ILE A 153 2.56 -4.57 9.58
N LEU A 154 3.01 -5.44 8.68
CA LEU A 154 2.31 -6.69 8.37
C LEU A 154 2.29 -7.67 9.55
N HIS A 155 3.34 -7.68 10.37
CA HIS A 155 3.38 -8.47 11.60
C HIS A 155 2.32 -8.03 12.61
N GLU A 156 2.23 -6.72 12.88
CA GLU A 156 1.22 -6.18 13.80
C GLU A 156 -0.20 -6.30 13.21
N ALA A 157 -0.36 -6.14 11.89
CA ALA A 157 -1.64 -6.37 11.24
C ALA A 157 -2.14 -7.81 11.43
N LYS A 158 -1.25 -8.81 11.34
CA LYS A 158 -1.60 -10.23 11.60
C LYS A 158 -2.03 -10.49 13.04
N LYS A 159 -1.42 -9.81 14.02
CA LYS A 159 -1.81 -9.93 15.43
C LYS A 159 -3.12 -9.21 15.74
N LEU A 160 -3.28 -8.03 15.13
CA LEU A 160 -4.44 -7.19 15.38
C LEU A 160 -5.70 -7.73 14.70
N GLU A 161 -5.56 -8.42 13.56
CA GLU A 161 -6.67 -8.89 12.72
C GLU A 161 -7.71 -7.78 12.45
N PRO A 162 -7.29 -6.68 11.78
CA PRO A 162 -8.20 -5.56 11.53
C PRO A 162 -9.22 -5.87 10.45
N ASP A 163 -10.40 -5.28 10.55
CA ASP A 163 -11.41 -5.31 9.48
C ASP A 163 -10.97 -4.46 8.26
N PHE A 164 -10.06 -3.49 8.48
CA PHE A 164 -9.66 -2.52 7.48
C PHE A 164 -8.31 -1.87 7.82
N ILE A 165 -7.45 -1.70 6.83
CA ILE A 165 -6.13 -1.07 6.99
C ILE A 165 -6.07 0.23 6.18
N ILE A 166 -5.50 1.27 6.76
CA ILE A 166 -5.15 2.52 6.09
C ILE A 166 -3.64 2.72 6.22
N ILE A 167 -2.96 3.00 5.11
CA ILE A 167 -1.52 3.28 5.07
C ILE A 167 -1.31 4.68 4.48
N ASP A 168 -0.72 5.58 5.27
CA ASP A 168 -0.48 6.98 4.95
C ASP A 168 1.00 7.34 5.18
N SER A 169 1.84 7.29 4.16
CA SER A 169 1.65 7.02 2.72
C SER A 169 2.47 5.81 2.24
N ILE A 170 2.18 5.32 1.02
CA ILE A 170 2.97 4.23 0.41
C ILE A 170 4.43 4.65 0.16
N GLN A 171 4.69 5.93 -0.08
CA GLN A 171 6.03 6.46 -0.34
C GLN A 171 6.97 6.40 0.88
N THR A 172 6.42 6.38 2.09
CA THR A 172 7.24 6.32 3.31
C THR A 172 7.63 4.91 3.70
N LEU A 173 6.97 3.92 3.11
CA LEU A 173 7.23 2.52 3.44
C LEU A 173 8.57 2.05 2.88
N GLN A 174 9.18 1.13 3.62
CA GLN A 174 10.39 0.42 3.21
C GLN A 174 10.28 -1.05 3.56
N SER A 175 10.67 -1.90 2.61
CA SER A 175 10.89 -3.33 2.80
C SER A 175 12.38 -3.62 2.93
N GLN A 176 12.74 -4.52 3.83
CA GLN A 176 14.12 -5.00 3.97
C GLN A 176 14.55 -5.95 2.84
N LEU A 177 13.63 -6.36 1.97
CA LEU A 177 13.92 -7.25 0.85
C LEU A 177 14.72 -6.58 -0.27
N ILE A 178 14.72 -5.26 -0.31
CA ILE A 178 15.48 -4.46 -1.29
C ILE A 178 16.19 -3.29 -0.61
N GLU A 179 17.43 -3.03 -1.04
CA GLU A 179 18.30 -1.99 -0.46
C GLU A 179 18.13 -0.62 -1.12
N SER A 180 16.92 -0.26 -1.51
CA SER A 180 16.65 1.08 -2.06
C SER A 180 16.03 2.00 -1.02
N SER A 181 16.18 3.31 -1.20
CA SER A 181 15.60 4.30 -0.29
C SER A 181 14.07 4.32 -0.35
N PRO A 182 13.38 4.64 0.76
CA PRO A 182 11.94 4.90 0.73
C PRO A 182 11.57 5.92 -0.35
N GLY A 183 10.39 5.77 -0.95
CA GLY A 183 9.90 6.64 -2.02
C GLY A 183 10.43 6.30 -3.42
N THR A 184 11.43 5.43 -3.57
CA THR A 184 11.85 4.94 -4.88
C THR A 184 10.80 4.03 -5.50
N VAL A 185 10.73 4.01 -6.83
CA VAL A 185 9.77 3.16 -7.57
C VAL A 185 9.90 1.68 -7.23
N SER A 186 11.13 1.20 -6.98
CA SER A 186 11.39 -0.18 -6.55
C SER A 186 10.79 -0.47 -5.18
N GLN A 187 10.98 0.41 -4.20
CA GLN A 187 10.37 0.26 -2.86
C GLN A 187 8.85 0.31 -2.92
N ILE A 188 8.29 1.30 -3.62
CA ILE A 188 6.83 1.43 -3.76
C ILE A 188 6.25 0.16 -4.41
N ARG A 189 6.89 -0.37 -5.45
CA ARG A 189 6.45 -1.60 -6.13
C ARG A 189 6.50 -2.81 -5.20
N GLU A 190 7.61 -3.00 -4.49
CA GLU A 190 7.76 -4.13 -3.56
C GLU A 190 6.76 -4.05 -2.42
N CYS A 191 6.67 -2.90 -1.74
CA CYS A 191 5.71 -2.70 -0.67
C CYS A 191 4.26 -2.91 -1.15
N SER A 192 3.91 -2.40 -2.33
CA SER A 192 2.57 -2.58 -2.89
C SER A 192 2.26 -4.05 -3.18
N ASN A 193 3.22 -4.81 -3.72
CA ASN A 193 3.05 -6.24 -4.01
C ASN A 193 2.77 -7.04 -2.73
N GLU A 194 3.55 -6.83 -1.68
CA GLU A 194 3.37 -7.53 -0.41
C GLU A 194 2.06 -7.13 0.29
N ILE A 195 1.65 -5.86 0.21
CA ILE A 195 0.36 -5.40 0.72
C ILE A 195 -0.80 -6.03 -0.04
N ILE A 196 -0.74 -6.10 -1.37
CA ILE A 196 -1.77 -6.74 -2.21
C ILE A 196 -1.90 -8.23 -1.87
N LYS A 197 -0.77 -8.90 -1.67
CA LYS A 197 -0.75 -10.30 -1.27
C LYS A 197 -1.38 -10.49 0.11
N TYR A 198 -0.98 -9.69 1.09
CA TYR A 198 -1.56 -9.71 2.43
C TYR A 198 -3.08 -9.48 2.41
N ALA A 199 -3.53 -8.45 1.70
CA ALA A 199 -4.95 -8.11 1.59
C ALA A 199 -5.78 -9.29 1.07
N LYS A 200 -5.32 -9.93 -0.02
CA LYS A 200 -6.00 -11.09 -0.62
C LYS A 200 -5.98 -12.32 0.28
N GLU A 201 -4.83 -12.64 0.90
CA GLU A 201 -4.69 -13.82 1.76
C GLU A 201 -5.54 -13.73 3.03
N ASN A 202 -5.73 -12.52 3.57
CA ASN A 202 -6.46 -12.30 4.82
C ASN A 202 -7.87 -11.72 4.59
N SER A 203 -8.29 -11.53 3.35
CA SER A 203 -9.57 -10.87 3.00
C SER A 203 -9.74 -9.50 3.68
N THR A 204 -8.64 -8.83 3.98
CA THR A 204 -8.59 -7.53 4.67
C THR A 204 -8.42 -6.42 3.64
N PRO A 205 -9.37 -5.51 3.46
CA PRO A 205 -9.22 -4.39 2.54
C PRO A 205 -8.19 -3.38 3.05
N VAL A 206 -7.46 -2.77 2.11
CA VAL A 206 -6.41 -1.78 2.40
C VAL A 206 -6.62 -0.53 1.56
N PHE A 207 -6.57 0.64 2.20
CA PHE A 207 -6.42 1.92 1.50
C PHE A 207 -4.98 2.40 1.61
N LEU A 208 -4.41 2.74 0.46
CA LEU A 208 -3.10 3.35 0.35
C LEU A 208 -3.25 4.81 -0.02
N VAL A 209 -2.59 5.69 0.73
CA VAL A 209 -2.41 7.08 0.31
C VAL A 209 -1.19 7.17 -0.58
N GLY A 210 -1.33 7.82 -1.73
CA GLY A 210 -0.25 8.09 -2.66
C GLY A 210 -0.17 9.57 -3.01
N HIS A 211 1.04 10.11 -3.06
CA HIS A 211 1.29 11.43 -3.63
C HIS A 211 1.50 11.29 -5.13
N ILE A 212 0.82 12.10 -5.90
CA ILE A 212 0.93 12.14 -7.36
C ILE A 212 1.57 13.47 -7.75
N THR A 213 2.54 13.42 -8.65
CA THR A 213 3.12 14.62 -9.25
C THR A 213 2.10 15.31 -10.14
N LYS A 214 2.36 16.58 -10.54
CA LYS A 214 1.52 17.34 -11.47
C LYS A 214 1.35 16.64 -12.83
N ASP A 215 2.30 15.79 -13.17
CA ASP A 215 2.27 14.98 -14.41
C ASP A 215 1.51 13.66 -14.25
N GLY A 216 0.83 13.45 -13.12
CA GLY A 216 0.02 12.25 -12.87
C GLY A 216 0.82 10.99 -12.53
N GLN A 217 2.11 11.11 -12.27
CA GLN A 217 2.95 9.99 -11.84
C GLN A 217 2.93 9.86 -10.30
N ILE A 218 3.05 8.65 -9.79
CA ILE A 218 3.23 8.42 -8.36
C ILE A 218 4.64 8.93 -7.99
N ALA A 219 4.68 9.95 -7.14
CA ALA A 219 5.92 10.61 -6.71
C ALA A 219 6.70 9.72 -5.75
#